data_2641a45c2217ae7d25e2094162a526e3
#
_entry.id   2641a45c2217ae7d25e2094162a526e3
#
_cell.length_a   1.000
_cell.length_b   1.000
_cell.length_c   1.000
_cell.angle_alpha   90.00
_cell.angle_beta   90.00
_cell.angle_gamma   90.00
#
_symmetry.space_group_name_H-M   'P 1'
#
loop_
_entity.id
_entity.type
_entity.pdbx_description
1 polymer ?
#
loop_
_entity_poly.entity_id
_entity_poly.type
_entity_poly.pdbx_seq_one_letter_code
_entity_poly.pdbx_strand_id
1 'polypeptide(L)'
;LSEAADELRAAAASHGWSLDNIDVYELVNELGLDPDSEQSILHPSEIELGETVREVITRVESLKPERVVFDSLSELRLLAQNPLRYRRQILALKHFFSKRSCTVLMLDDRTSEAGDPQLHSIAHGVISLDQMPREFGSERRRLVKMRGIKFRGGYHDFIMETGGIEVFPRLVAADHHATFDAQARSTGSPELDALLGGGLVPGTNTLLLGPSGVGKTTTAMRCMLAALDRGEAATYYLFDEG
;
A
#
# COMPACT_ATOMS: atom_id res chain seq x y z
N LEU A 1 -10.65 16.58 9.56
CA LEU A 1 -11.92 17.01 8.93
C LEU A 1 -13.07 16.03 9.21
N SER A 2 -12.79 14.71 9.27
CA SER A 2 -13.81 13.68 9.53
C SER A 2 -13.67 12.97 10.87
N GLU A 3 -12.50 12.99 11.48
CA GLU A 3 -12.24 12.40 12.78
C GLU A 3 -11.87 13.46 13.81
N ALA A 4 -12.36 13.29 15.05
CA ALA A 4 -12.00 14.16 16.16
C ALA A 4 -10.54 13.88 16.60
N ALA A 5 -9.84 14.89 17.10
CA ALA A 5 -8.47 14.75 17.58
C ALA A 5 -8.31 13.67 18.66
N ASP A 6 -9.33 13.46 19.47
CA ASP A 6 -9.34 12.43 20.51
C ASP A 6 -9.44 11.00 19.93
N GLU A 7 -10.19 10.83 18.84
CA GLU A 7 -10.25 9.54 18.12
C GLU A 7 -8.90 9.20 17.49
N LEU A 8 -8.26 10.21 16.86
CA LEU A 8 -6.91 10.03 16.30
C LEU A 8 -5.88 9.69 17.37
N ARG A 9 -5.95 10.33 18.55
CA ARG A 9 -5.10 9.99 19.71
C ARG A 9 -5.35 8.57 20.22
N ALA A 10 -6.60 8.15 20.30
CA ALA A 10 -6.96 6.80 20.72
C ALA A 10 -6.46 5.75 19.71
N ALA A 11 -6.62 6.01 18.42
CA ALA A 11 -6.10 5.13 17.36
C ALA A 11 -4.56 5.04 17.43
N ALA A 12 -3.85 6.15 17.58
CA ALA A 12 -2.40 6.15 17.73
C ALA A 12 -1.96 5.37 18.97
N ALA A 13 -2.61 5.57 20.11
CA ALA A 13 -2.30 4.85 21.35
C ALA A 13 -2.53 3.34 21.21
N SER A 14 -3.53 2.88 20.46
CA SER A 14 -3.77 1.46 20.21
C SER A 14 -2.64 0.78 19.44
N HIS A 15 -1.90 1.56 18.65
CA HIS A 15 -0.69 1.11 17.94
C HIS A 15 0.61 1.37 18.70
N GLY A 16 0.54 1.93 19.91
CA GLY A 16 1.72 2.28 20.70
C GLY A 16 2.45 3.53 20.24
N TRP A 17 1.78 4.41 19.48
CA TRP A 17 2.36 5.66 18.95
C TRP A 17 2.01 6.86 19.84
N SER A 18 2.97 7.78 20.01
CA SER A 18 2.72 9.11 20.59
C SER A 18 2.55 10.14 19.48
N LEU A 19 1.61 11.05 19.68
CA LEU A 19 1.38 12.21 18.82
C LEU A 19 1.94 13.52 19.42
N ASP A 20 2.81 13.46 20.44
CA ASP A 20 3.29 14.64 21.19
C ASP A 20 4.01 15.69 20.31
N ASN A 21 4.59 15.25 19.19
CA ASN A 21 5.28 16.13 18.24
C ASN A 21 4.48 16.37 16.96
N ILE A 22 3.18 16.08 16.98
CA ILE A 22 2.27 16.28 15.86
C ILE A 22 1.26 17.34 16.24
N ASP A 23 1.21 18.43 15.47
CA ASP A 23 0.16 19.44 15.61
C ASP A 23 -1.09 18.92 14.93
N VAL A 24 -2.10 18.56 15.70
CA VAL A 24 -3.40 18.09 15.21
C VAL A 24 -4.33 19.30 15.17
N TYR A 25 -4.81 19.60 13.97
CA TYR A 25 -5.70 20.72 13.76
C TYR A 25 -7.02 20.23 13.15
N GLU A 26 -8.09 20.46 13.89
CA GLU A 26 -9.44 20.18 13.43
C GLU A 26 -9.99 21.38 12.66
N LEU A 27 -10.28 21.19 11.38
CA LEU A 27 -11.03 22.14 10.60
C LEU A 27 -12.52 21.96 10.92
N VAL A 28 -12.92 22.37 12.12
CA VAL A 28 -14.32 22.38 12.50
C VAL A 28 -14.95 23.61 11.87
N ASN A 29 -15.95 23.42 11.04
CA ASN A 29 -16.81 24.52 10.64
C ASN A 29 -17.59 24.98 11.88
N GLU A 30 -17.12 25.99 12.56
CA GLU A 30 -17.89 26.71 13.60
C GLU A 30 -19.16 27.36 13.03
N LEU A 31 -19.34 27.31 11.72
CA LEU A 31 -20.41 27.92 10.94
C LEU A 31 -21.80 27.27 11.08
N GLY A 32 -21.93 26.18 11.85
CA GLY A 32 -23.19 25.43 11.93
C GLY A 32 -24.03 25.62 13.21
N LEU A 33 -23.51 26.23 14.25
CA LEU A 33 -24.15 26.24 15.57
C LEU A 33 -24.48 27.63 16.15
N ASP A 34 -24.22 28.69 15.41
CA ASP A 34 -24.63 30.05 15.86
C ASP A 34 -25.98 30.40 15.21
N PRO A 35 -27.11 30.35 15.98
CA PRO A 35 -28.45 30.60 15.44
C PRO A 35 -28.64 32.05 14.98
N ASP A 36 -27.72 32.95 15.33
CA ASP A 36 -27.82 34.39 15.07
C ASP A 36 -26.92 34.89 13.91
N SER A 37 -26.21 34.01 13.22
CA SER A 37 -25.45 34.40 12.02
C SER A 37 -26.43 34.67 10.88
N GLU A 38 -26.72 35.93 10.60
CA GLU A 38 -27.50 36.37 9.45
C GLU A 38 -26.90 35.78 8.17
N GLN A 39 -27.65 34.88 7.56
CA GLN A 39 -27.29 34.20 6.31
C GLN A 39 -27.03 35.20 5.20
N SER A 40 -25.78 35.40 4.86
CA SER A 40 -25.41 36.12 3.66
C SER A 40 -25.96 35.36 2.45
N ILE A 41 -26.77 36.03 1.64
CA ILE A 41 -27.50 35.47 0.47
C ILE A 41 -26.57 35.07 -0.68
N LEU A 42 -25.27 35.27 -0.55
CA LEU A 42 -24.25 34.97 -1.57
C LEU A 42 -23.53 33.65 -1.26
N HIS A 43 -24.03 32.54 -1.80
CA HIS A 43 -23.39 31.21 -1.88
C HIS A 43 -22.43 30.88 -0.70
N PRO A 44 -22.94 30.47 0.45
CA PRO A 44 -22.14 30.26 1.67
C PRO A 44 -20.93 29.31 1.43
N SER A 45 -21.14 28.26 0.67
CA SER A 45 -20.12 27.23 0.37
C SER A 45 -18.88 27.73 -0.40
N GLU A 46 -18.97 28.85 -1.14
CA GLU A 46 -17.79 29.41 -1.84
C GLU A 46 -16.86 30.14 -0.88
N ILE A 47 -17.45 30.81 0.07
CA ILE A 47 -16.72 31.55 1.12
C ILE A 47 -16.05 30.55 2.03
N GLU A 48 -16.77 29.55 2.49
CA GLU A 48 -16.29 28.48 3.39
C GLU A 48 -15.09 27.74 2.83
N LEU A 49 -15.15 27.24 1.59
CA LEU A 49 -14.02 26.54 0.98
C LEU A 49 -12.78 27.44 0.85
N GLY A 50 -12.98 28.71 0.47
CA GLY A 50 -11.89 29.68 0.34
C GLY A 50 -11.26 30.03 1.67
N GLU A 51 -12.04 30.13 2.73
CA GLU A 51 -11.62 30.40 4.09
C GLU A 51 -10.86 29.20 4.67
N THR A 52 -11.41 28.00 4.54
CA THR A 52 -10.76 26.75 4.95
C THR A 52 -9.36 26.61 4.33
N VAL A 53 -9.23 26.86 3.04
CA VAL A 53 -7.93 26.78 2.37
C VAL A 53 -6.97 27.87 2.85
N ARG A 54 -7.44 29.10 3.11
CA ARG A 54 -6.61 30.18 3.66
C ARG A 54 -6.13 29.87 5.08
N GLU A 55 -6.99 29.32 5.89
CA GLU A 55 -6.68 28.92 7.26
C GLU A 55 -5.58 27.85 7.29
N VAL A 56 -5.71 26.81 6.47
CA VAL A 56 -4.65 25.81 6.26
C VAL A 56 -3.34 26.48 5.85
N ILE A 57 -3.37 27.37 4.88
CA ILE A 57 -2.17 28.07 4.41
C ILE A 57 -1.53 28.87 5.55
N THR A 58 -2.33 29.66 6.29
CA THR A 58 -1.85 30.47 7.41
C THR A 58 -1.20 29.60 8.49
N ARG A 59 -1.84 28.48 8.84
CA ARG A 59 -1.32 27.55 9.84
C ARG A 59 0.01 26.94 9.39
N VAL A 60 0.07 26.47 8.16
CA VAL A 60 1.31 25.90 7.58
C VAL A 60 2.42 26.94 7.52
N GLU A 61 2.13 28.20 7.21
CA GLU A 61 3.11 29.29 7.20
C GLU A 61 3.67 29.60 8.59
N SER A 62 2.84 29.51 9.61
CA SER A 62 3.25 29.74 11.00
C SER A 62 4.11 28.60 11.55
N LEU A 63 3.74 27.36 11.28
CA LEU A 63 4.39 26.16 11.84
C LEU A 63 5.59 25.69 10.99
N LYS A 64 5.58 25.96 9.68
CA LYS A 64 6.58 25.51 8.70
C LYS A 64 6.89 24.02 8.79
N PRO A 65 5.87 23.16 8.75
CA PRO A 65 6.05 21.73 8.93
C PRO A 65 6.79 21.10 7.74
N GLU A 66 7.56 20.05 8.00
CA GLU A 66 8.19 19.24 6.95
C GLU A 66 7.20 18.26 6.30
N ARG A 67 6.14 17.89 7.03
CA ARG A 67 5.09 16.97 6.56
C ARG A 67 3.72 17.49 6.97
N VAL A 68 2.76 17.32 6.06
CA VAL A 68 1.34 17.65 6.29
C VAL A 68 0.49 16.48 5.84
N VAL A 69 -0.50 16.13 6.63
CA VAL A 69 -1.52 15.14 6.29
C VAL A 69 -2.88 15.84 6.26
N PHE A 70 -3.63 15.62 5.20
CA PHE A 70 -5.03 15.99 5.08
C PHE A 70 -5.90 14.75 5.23
N ASP A 71 -6.69 14.70 6.28
CA ASP A 71 -7.63 13.62 6.58
C ASP A 71 -9.05 14.19 6.77
N SER A 72 -9.95 14.06 5.80
CA SER A 72 -9.75 13.56 4.44
C SER A 72 -10.10 14.66 3.42
N LEU A 73 -9.80 14.42 2.14
CA LEU A 73 -10.20 15.32 1.04
C LEU A 73 -11.69 15.27 0.74
N SER A 74 -12.42 14.31 1.29
CA SER A 74 -13.86 14.12 1.11
C SER A 74 -14.62 15.39 1.52
N GLU A 75 -14.24 16.00 2.64
CA GLU A 75 -14.87 17.23 3.13
C GLU A 75 -14.63 18.42 2.20
N LEU A 76 -13.38 18.59 1.73
CA LEU A 76 -13.08 19.63 0.75
C LEU A 76 -13.85 19.43 -0.56
N ARG A 77 -14.13 18.19 -0.93
CA ARG A 77 -14.94 17.84 -2.11
C ARG A 77 -16.40 18.23 -1.90
N LEU A 78 -16.96 17.97 -0.72
CA LEU A 78 -18.32 18.34 -0.35
C LEU A 78 -18.49 19.85 -0.35
N LEU A 79 -17.58 20.60 0.27
CA LEU A 79 -17.59 22.05 0.29
C LEU A 79 -17.45 22.66 -1.11
N ALA A 80 -16.71 22.02 -2.00
CA ALA A 80 -16.51 22.53 -3.34
C ALA A 80 -17.77 22.47 -4.21
N GLN A 81 -18.72 21.53 -3.95
CA GLN A 81 -19.97 21.29 -4.69
C GLN A 81 -19.81 21.14 -6.22
N ASN A 82 -18.64 21.44 -6.76
CA ASN A 82 -18.34 21.41 -8.18
C ASN A 82 -16.95 20.83 -8.44
N PRO A 83 -16.79 19.82 -9.30
CA PRO A 83 -15.51 19.18 -9.57
C PRO A 83 -14.41 20.13 -10.06
N LEU A 84 -14.75 21.16 -10.82
CA LEU A 84 -13.78 22.15 -11.32
C LEU A 84 -13.24 23.05 -10.20
N ARG A 85 -14.10 23.43 -9.25
CA ARG A 85 -13.70 24.20 -8.04
C ARG A 85 -12.81 23.36 -7.17
N TYR A 86 -13.22 22.14 -6.87
CA TYR A 86 -12.41 21.19 -6.11
C TYR A 86 -11.02 21.05 -6.72
N ARG A 87 -10.95 20.74 -8.02
CA ARG A 87 -9.69 20.64 -8.73
C ARG A 87 -8.82 21.89 -8.63
N ARG A 88 -9.42 23.07 -8.72
CA ARG A 88 -8.70 24.34 -8.61
C ARG A 88 -8.08 24.50 -7.24
N GLN A 89 -8.79 24.15 -6.16
CA GLN A 89 -8.28 24.25 -4.79
C GLN A 89 -7.15 23.24 -4.55
N ILE A 90 -7.30 22.00 -4.99
CA ILE A 90 -6.23 21.01 -4.89
C ILE A 90 -4.98 21.45 -5.68
N LEU A 91 -5.14 22.04 -6.84
CA LEU A 91 -4.02 22.60 -7.60
C LEU A 91 -3.36 23.79 -6.88
N ALA A 92 -4.15 24.65 -6.23
CA ALA A 92 -3.64 25.76 -5.42
C ALA A 92 -2.83 25.25 -4.23
N LEU A 93 -3.34 24.29 -3.47
CA LEU A 93 -2.62 23.64 -2.39
C LEU A 93 -1.34 22.96 -2.89
N LYS A 94 -1.42 22.20 -3.98
CA LYS A 94 -0.23 21.59 -4.58
C LYS A 94 0.83 22.63 -4.94
N HIS A 95 0.43 23.74 -5.57
CA HIS A 95 1.37 24.80 -5.95
C HIS A 95 1.97 25.50 -4.72
N PHE A 96 1.18 25.71 -3.68
CA PHE A 96 1.63 26.25 -2.42
C PHE A 96 2.70 25.38 -1.78
N PHE A 97 2.46 24.07 -1.68
CA PHE A 97 3.39 23.13 -1.07
C PHE A 97 4.61 22.83 -1.94
N SER A 98 4.48 22.87 -3.27
CA SER A 98 5.61 22.60 -4.17
C SER A 98 6.73 23.65 -4.08
N LYS A 99 6.42 24.84 -3.58
CA LYS A 99 7.39 25.92 -3.32
C LYS A 99 8.08 25.79 -1.96
N ARG A 100 7.64 24.85 -1.16
CA ARG A 100 8.13 24.59 0.19
C ARG A 100 8.62 23.15 0.24
N SER A 101 9.71 22.88 0.91
CA SER A 101 10.24 21.50 1.06
C SER A 101 9.36 20.67 2.01
N CYS A 102 8.04 20.67 1.76
CA CYS A 102 7.04 20.00 2.57
C CYS A 102 6.44 18.81 1.82
N THR A 103 6.48 17.65 2.45
CA THR A 103 5.81 16.45 1.93
C THR A 103 4.36 16.45 2.37
N VAL A 104 3.44 16.26 1.42
CA VAL A 104 2.00 16.27 1.69
C VAL A 104 1.41 14.90 1.38
N LEU A 105 0.71 14.33 2.36
CA LEU A 105 -0.19 13.19 2.18
C LEU A 105 -1.63 13.71 2.15
N MET A 106 -2.38 13.24 1.19
CA MET A 106 -3.80 13.55 1.04
C MET A 106 -4.55 12.23 1.10
N LEU A 107 -5.35 12.06 2.14
CA LEU A 107 -6.19 10.88 2.31
C LEU A 107 -7.52 11.15 1.61
N ASP A 108 -8.06 10.16 0.94
CA ASP A 108 -9.31 10.27 0.20
C ASP A 108 -10.08 8.96 0.27
N ASP A 109 -11.32 9.02 0.72
CA ASP A 109 -12.20 7.88 0.78
C ASP A 109 -12.69 7.55 -0.62
N ARG A 110 -12.51 6.31 -1.04
CA ARG A 110 -13.01 5.85 -2.34
C ARG A 110 -14.53 5.69 -2.28
N THR A 111 -15.25 6.79 -2.47
CA THR A 111 -16.72 6.79 -2.52
C THR A 111 -17.28 6.28 -3.85
N SER A 112 -16.43 6.07 -4.86
CA SER A 112 -16.79 5.47 -6.15
C SER A 112 -15.78 4.43 -6.60
N GLU A 113 -16.23 3.37 -7.29
CA GLU A 113 -15.36 2.29 -7.81
C GLU A 113 -14.26 2.79 -8.75
N ALA A 114 -14.50 3.87 -9.47
CA ALA A 114 -13.56 4.44 -10.45
C ALA A 114 -12.46 5.31 -9.84
N GLY A 115 -12.55 5.68 -8.54
CA GLY A 115 -11.68 6.70 -7.94
C GLY A 115 -11.88 8.07 -8.58
N ASP A 116 -11.08 9.07 -8.16
CA ASP A 116 -11.06 10.38 -8.79
C ASP A 116 -9.88 10.52 -9.76
N PRO A 117 -10.10 10.36 -11.09
CA PRO A 117 -9.02 10.47 -12.08
C PRO A 117 -8.33 11.84 -12.05
N GLN A 118 -9.01 12.86 -11.56
CA GLN A 118 -8.47 14.22 -11.48
C GLN A 118 -7.40 14.33 -10.40
N LEU A 119 -7.63 13.75 -9.20
CA LEU A 119 -6.63 13.67 -8.14
C LEU A 119 -5.43 12.84 -8.59
N HIS A 120 -5.67 11.70 -9.22
CA HIS A 120 -4.60 10.87 -9.78
C HIS A 120 -3.71 11.64 -10.76
N SER A 121 -4.28 12.56 -11.55
CA SER A 121 -3.50 13.37 -12.49
C SER A 121 -2.62 14.41 -11.80
N ILE A 122 -3.01 14.90 -10.63
CA ILE A 122 -2.35 15.98 -9.88
C ILE A 122 -1.24 15.43 -8.99
N ALA A 123 -1.47 14.31 -8.29
CA ALA A 123 -0.55 13.75 -7.32
C ALA A 123 0.77 13.27 -7.96
N HIS A 124 1.89 13.37 -7.22
CA HIS A 124 3.17 12.78 -7.61
C HIS A 124 3.17 11.27 -7.42
N GLY A 125 2.64 10.79 -6.30
CA GLY A 125 2.44 9.39 -5.96
C GLY A 125 0.98 9.10 -5.67
N VAL A 126 0.52 7.90 -6.00
CA VAL A 126 -0.82 7.39 -5.65
C VAL A 126 -0.66 5.98 -5.12
N ILE A 127 -1.08 5.80 -3.88
CA ILE A 127 -1.13 4.51 -3.20
C ILE A 127 -2.60 4.20 -2.97
N SER A 128 -3.07 3.07 -3.46
CA SER A 128 -4.42 2.57 -3.20
C SER A 128 -4.35 1.47 -2.16
N LEU A 129 -5.14 1.57 -1.12
CA LEU A 129 -5.32 0.53 -0.12
C LEU A 129 -6.66 -0.13 -0.44
N ASP A 130 -6.60 -1.38 -0.88
CA ASP A 130 -7.78 -2.12 -1.31
C ASP A 130 -7.91 -3.37 -0.45
N GLN A 131 -9.08 -3.58 0.14
CA GLN A 131 -9.44 -4.82 0.82
C GLN A 131 -10.11 -5.74 -0.19
N MET A 132 -9.50 -6.88 -0.50
CA MET A 132 -10.09 -7.87 -1.39
C MET A 132 -10.65 -9.03 -0.57
N PRO A 133 -11.94 -9.36 -0.73
CA PRO A 133 -12.51 -10.55 -0.10
C PRO A 133 -11.83 -11.79 -0.70
N ARG A 134 -11.01 -12.46 0.10
CA ARG A 134 -10.45 -13.78 -0.18
C ARG A 134 -10.74 -14.70 0.97
N GLU A 135 -10.77 -15.99 0.70
CA GLU A 135 -10.98 -17.05 1.70
C GLU A 135 -10.01 -16.98 2.90
N PHE A 136 -8.92 -16.22 2.79
CA PHE A 136 -7.88 -16.06 3.81
C PHE A 136 -7.61 -14.60 4.23
N GLY A 137 -8.55 -13.68 4.00
CA GLY A 137 -8.55 -12.34 4.62
C GLY A 137 -7.33 -11.46 4.35
N SER A 138 -6.63 -11.63 3.22
CA SER A 138 -5.47 -10.79 2.93
C SER A 138 -5.87 -9.42 2.39
N GLU A 139 -5.40 -8.38 3.03
CA GLU A 139 -5.48 -7.01 2.54
C GLU A 139 -4.44 -6.78 1.45
N ARG A 140 -4.75 -5.91 0.50
CA ARG A 140 -3.85 -5.63 -0.62
C ARG A 140 -3.65 -4.15 -0.85
N ARG A 141 -2.42 -3.79 -1.13
CA ARG A 141 -2.04 -2.45 -1.53
C ARG A 141 -1.55 -2.42 -2.96
N ARG A 142 -2.01 -1.45 -3.69
CA ARG A 142 -1.56 -1.18 -5.05
C ARG A 142 -0.83 0.15 -5.12
N LEU A 143 0.39 0.16 -5.61
CA LEU A 143 1.07 1.37 -6.01
C LEU A 143 0.70 1.67 -7.47
N VAL A 144 -0.14 2.70 -7.65
CA VAL A 144 -0.70 3.05 -8.96
C VAL A 144 0.27 3.90 -9.76
N LYS A 145 0.98 4.82 -9.08
CA LYS A 145 1.81 5.83 -9.72
C LYS A 145 2.87 6.36 -8.77
N MET A 146 4.06 6.62 -9.30
CA MET A 146 5.08 7.42 -8.64
C MET A 146 5.88 8.13 -9.73
N ARG A 147 5.95 9.45 -9.68
CA ARG A 147 6.68 10.25 -10.68
C ARG A 147 8.14 10.40 -10.30
N GLY A 148 9.01 10.36 -11.31
CA GLY A 148 10.43 10.69 -11.14
C GLY A 148 11.30 9.58 -10.58
N ILE A 149 10.74 8.45 -10.15
CA ILE A 149 11.48 7.29 -9.64
C ILE A 149 10.97 5.99 -10.22
N LYS A 150 11.86 5.00 -10.35
CA LYS A 150 11.46 3.62 -10.63
C LYS A 150 10.80 3.05 -9.38
N PHE A 151 9.64 2.45 -9.53
CA PHE A 151 8.93 1.80 -8.43
C PHE A 151 8.43 0.42 -8.82
N ARG A 152 8.20 -0.41 -7.82
CA ARG A 152 7.60 -1.74 -7.99
C ARG A 152 6.08 -1.60 -8.03
N GLY A 153 5.51 -1.59 -9.24
CA GLY A 153 4.07 -1.48 -9.45
C GLY A 153 3.33 -2.79 -9.22
N GLY A 154 2.00 -2.70 -9.20
CA GLY A 154 1.09 -3.82 -9.01
C GLY A 154 0.60 -3.97 -7.58
N TYR A 155 -0.05 -5.11 -7.29
CA TYR A 155 -0.56 -5.42 -5.95
C TYR A 155 0.53 -6.05 -5.09
N HIS A 156 0.60 -5.61 -3.84
CA HIS A 156 1.45 -6.15 -2.78
C HIS A 156 0.54 -6.49 -1.61
N ASP A 157 0.71 -7.64 -1.01
CA ASP A 157 -0.05 -8.01 0.18
C ASP A 157 0.47 -7.22 1.38
N PHE A 158 -0.40 -6.91 2.33
CA PHE A 158 -0.02 -6.27 3.59
C PHE A 158 -0.94 -6.72 4.71
N ILE A 159 -0.47 -6.61 5.92
CA ILE A 159 -1.26 -6.80 7.14
C ILE A 159 -1.13 -5.56 8.04
N MET A 160 -2.18 -5.31 8.80
CA MET A 160 -2.19 -4.29 9.85
C MET A 160 -1.90 -4.98 11.18
N GLU A 161 -0.86 -4.52 11.86
CA GLU A 161 -0.47 -5.02 13.17
C GLU A 161 -0.31 -3.88 14.17
N THR A 162 -0.20 -4.23 15.46
CA THR A 162 0.20 -3.24 16.47
C THR A 162 1.59 -2.71 16.12
N GLY A 163 1.68 -1.41 15.92
CA GLY A 163 2.92 -0.74 15.49
C GLY A 163 2.95 -0.38 14.01
N GLY A 164 1.98 -0.82 13.19
CA GLY A 164 1.83 -0.33 11.81
C GLY A 164 1.47 -1.36 10.77
N ILE A 165 1.95 -1.11 9.56
CA ILE A 165 1.71 -1.93 8.37
C ILE A 165 2.96 -2.77 8.07
N GLU A 166 2.80 -4.08 7.95
CA GLU A 166 3.79 -4.96 7.33
C GLU A 166 3.42 -5.23 5.87
N VAL A 167 4.35 -4.99 4.96
CA VAL A 167 4.12 -5.12 3.52
C VAL A 167 4.94 -6.26 2.95
N PHE A 168 4.30 -7.16 2.22
CA PHE A 168 4.90 -8.27 1.50
C PHE A 168 4.99 -7.92 0.00
N PRO A 169 6.14 -7.42 -0.48
CA PRO A 169 6.28 -7.07 -1.87
C PRO A 169 6.17 -8.31 -2.75
N ARG A 170 5.32 -8.24 -3.79
CA ARG A 170 5.23 -9.35 -4.74
C ARG A 170 6.59 -9.65 -5.36
N LEU A 171 6.90 -10.92 -5.52
CA LEU A 171 8.11 -11.37 -6.21
C LEU A 171 8.01 -11.04 -7.72
N VAL A 172 9.11 -10.56 -8.27
CA VAL A 172 9.26 -10.32 -9.70
C VAL A 172 10.37 -11.26 -10.20
N ALA A 173 10.00 -12.24 -11.00
CA ALA A 173 10.96 -13.25 -11.48
C ALA A 173 12.18 -12.64 -12.17
N ALA A 174 12.00 -11.52 -12.88
CA ALA A 174 13.09 -10.81 -13.54
C ALA A 174 14.15 -10.24 -12.59
N ASP A 175 13.80 -10.01 -11.31
CA ASP A 175 14.75 -9.50 -10.30
C ASP A 175 15.61 -10.61 -9.68
N HIS A 176 15.31 -11.89 -9.99
CA HIS A 176 15.92 -13.06 -9.37
C HIS A 176 16.62 -13.97 -10.39
N HIS A 177 17.19 -13.39 -11.44
CA HIS A 177 17.99 -14.14 -12.38
C HIS A 177 19.36 -14.47 -11.75
N ALA A 178 19.54 -15.75 -11.40
CA ALA A 178 20.84 -16.30 -11.10
C ALA A 178 21.33 -17.08 -12.33
N THR A 179 22.60 -16.93 -12.69
CA THR A 179 23.26 -17.85 -13.62
C THR A 179 23.50 -19.18 -12.91
N PHE A 180 23.07 -20.26 -13.49
CA PHE A 180 23.27 -21.61 -12.96
C PHE A 180 23.90 -22.50 -14.02
N ASP A 181 24.62 -23.51 -13.55
CA ASP A 181 25.14 -24.57 -14.42
C ASP A 181 23.98 -25.47 -14.88
N ALA A 182 23.76 -25.58 -16.18
CA ALA A 182 22.68 -26.35 -16.75
C ALA A 182 22.94 -27.89 -16.73
N GLN A 183 24.05 -28.34 -16.13
CA GLN A 183 24.36 -29.75 -16.02
C GLN A 183 23.38 -30.45 -15.10
N ALA A 184 22.75 -31.52 -15.59
CA ALA A 184 21.81 -32.32 -14.79
C ALA A 184 22.47 -32.90 -13.53
N ARG A 185 21.73 -32.91 -12.44
CA ARG A 185 22.13 -33.41 -11.12
C ARG A 185 21.35 -34.68 -10.81
N SER A 186 22.06 -35.70 -10.35
CA SER A 186 21.43 -36.99 -9.99
C SER A 186 20.33 -36.81 -8.93
N THR A 187 19.24 -37.53 -9.13
CA THR A 187 18.12 -37.66 -8.16
C THR A 187 18.46 -38.61 -7.01
N GLY A 188 19.56 -39.35 -7.11
CA GLY A 188 19.94 -40.41 -6.19
C GLY A 188 19.33 -41.79 -6.57
N SER A 189 18.58 -41.87 -7.67
CA SER A 189 18.10 -43.12 -8.28
C SER A 189 18.63 -43.23 -9.71
N PRO A 190 19.55 -44.13 -10.00
CA PRO A 190 20.11 -44.28 -11.33
C PRO A 190 19.06 -44.56 -12.41
N GLU A 191 18.00 -45.29 -12.05
CA GLU A 191 16.92 -45.64 -12.97
C GLU A 191 16.10 -44.40 -13.33
N LEU A 192 15.81 -43.54 -12.33
CA LEU A 192 15.11 -42.29 -12.54
C LEU A 192 15.99 -41.32 -13.33
N ASP A 193 17.27 -41.23 -13.01
CA ASP A 193 18.22 -40.39 -13.73
C ASP A 193 18.30 -40.81 -15.22
N ALA A 194 18.31 -42.08 -15.51
CA ALA A 194 18.30 -42.60 -16.88
C ALA A 194 17.02 -42.18 -17.63
N LEU A 195 15.86 -42.22 -16.97
CA LEU A 195 14.59 -41.78 -17.55
C LEU A 195 14.56 -40.25 -17.78
N LEU A 196 15.23 -39.46 -16.93
CA LEU A 196 15.29 -38.02 -17.02
C LEU A 196 16.44 -37.48 -17.89
N GLY A 197 17.23 -38.38 -18.50
CA GLY A 197 18.36 -37.94 -19.32
C GLY A 197 19.56 -37.43 -18.51
N GLY A 198 19.72 -37.90 -17.27
CA GLY A 198 20.85 -37.55 -16.39
C GLY A 198 20.46 -36.97 -15.03
N GLY A 199 19.19 -36.77 -14.79
CA GLY A 199 18.68 -36.24 -13.54
C GLY A 199 17.93 -34.89 -13.66
N LEU A 200 17.96 -34.09 -12.62
CA LEU A 200 17.26 -32.77 -12.58
C LEU A 200 18.22 -31.64 -12.94
N VAL A 201 17.75 -30.72 -13.77
CA VAL A 201 18.56 -29.54 -14.17
C VAL A 201 18.41 -28.43 -13.14
N PRO A 202 19.49 -27.87 -12.59
CA PRO A 202 19.43 -26.71 -11.69
C PRO A 202 18.67 -25.55 -12.30
N GLY A 203 17.98 -24.76 -11.46
CA GLY A 203 17.19 -23.59 -11.88
C GLY A 203 15.86 -23.92 -12.57
N THR A 204 15.48 -25.21 -12.67
CA THR A 204 14.19 -25.65 -13.19
C THR A 204 13.24 -26.08 -12.07
N ASN A 205 11.93 -26.08 -12.37
CA ASN A 205 10.90 -26.60 -11.47
C ASN A 205 10.38 -27.91 -11.99
N THR A 206 10.39 -28.94 -11.15
CA THR A 206 9.85 -30.26 -11.47
C THR A 206 8.63 -30.53 -10.62
N LEU A 207 7.51 -30.88 -11.25
CA LEU A 207 6.26 -31.21 -10.56
C LEU A 207 6.08 -32.75 -10.52
N LEU A 208 5.94 -33.31 -9.32
CA LEU A 208 5.59 -34.69 -9.09
C LEU A 208 4.08 -34.83 -8.90
N LEU A 209 3.41 -35.47 -9.85
CA LEU A 209 1.95 -35.68 -9.82
C LEU A 209 1.64 -37.17 -9.57
N GLY A 210 0.59 -37.42 -8.80
CA GLY A 210 0.08 -38.75 -8.55
C GLY A 210 -0.87 -38.81 -7.35
N PRO A 211 -1.71 -39.86 -7.22
CA PRO A 211 -2.59 -40.05 -6.09
C PRO A 211 -1.81 -40.22 -4.77
N SER A 212 -2.52 -40.20 -3.64
CA SER A 212 -1.91 -40.45 -2.32
C SER A 212 -1.25 -41.84 -2.28
N GLY A 213 -0.14 -41.96 -1.56
CA GLY A 213 0.54 -43.24 -1.35
C GLY A 213 1.46 -43.76 -2.50
N VAL A 214 1.54 -43.05 -3.64
CA VAL A 214 2.37 -43.52 -4.78
C VAL A 214 3.87 -43.23 -4.66
N GLY A 215 4.32 -42.65 -3.52
CA GLY A 215 5.73 -42.40 -3.28
C GLY A 215 6.26 -41.04 -3.70
N LYS A 216 5.39 -40.01 -3.90
CA LYS A 216 5.83 -38.63 -4.23
C LYS A 216 6.81 -38.08 -3.20
N THR A 217 6.43 -38.15 -1.93
CA THR A 217 7.24 -37.67 -0.78
C THR A 217 8.55 -38.44 -0.69
N THR A 218 8.51 -39.78 -0.87
CA THR A 218 9.70 -40.64 -0.87
C THR A 218 10.68 -40.25 -1.98
N THR A 219 10.15 -39.99 -3.18
CA THR A 219 10.96 -39.56 -4.33
C THR A 219 11.59 -38.19 -4.08
N ALA A 220 10.81 -37.21 -3.54
CA ALA A 220 11.31 -35.89 -3.18
C ALA A 220 12.42 -35.98 -2.11
N MET A 221 12.21 -36.77 -1.03
CA MET A 221 13.24 -37.00 -0.01
C MET A 221 14.52 -37.65 -0.59
N ARG A 222 14.37 -38.57 -1.52
CA ARG A 222 15.54 -39.17 -2.20
C ARG A 222 16.37 -38.14 -2.94
N CYS A 223 15.69 -37.22 -3.66
CA CYS A 223 16.37 -36.13 -4.36
C CYS A 223 17.09 -35.19 -3.38
N MET A 224 16.47 -34.88 -2.23
CA MET A 224 17.09 -34.08 -1.20
C MET A 224 18.32 -34.73 -0.58
N LEU A 225 18.24 -36.01 -0.25
CA LEU A 225 19.39 -36.76 0.29
C LEU A 225 20.54 -36.77 -0.73
N ALA A 226 20.26 -36.98 -1.98
CA ALA A 226 21.29 -36.93 -3.03
C ALA A 226 21.92 -35.51 -3.17
N ALA A 227 21.16 -34.45 -2.93
CA ALA A 227 21.69 -33.11 -2.89
C ALA A 227 22.62 -32.92 -1.68
N LEU A 228 22.23 -33.39 -0.49
CA LEU A 228 23.04 -33.34 0.73
C LEU A 228 24.34 -34.13 0.57
N ASP A 229 24.29 -35.31 -0.07
CA ASP A 229 25.48 -36.14 -0.36
C ASP A 229 26.49 -35.41 -1.25
N ARG A 230 26.02 -34.46 -2.08
CA ARG A 230 26.87 -33.57 -2.88
C ARG A 230 27.33 -32.31 -2.16
N GLY A 231 26.93 -32.13 -0.88
CA GLY A 231 27.24 -30.93 -0.12
C GLY A 231 26.34 -29.73 -0.46
N GLU A 232 25.21 -29.95 -1.16
CA GLU A 232 24.22 -28.90 -1.47
C GLU A 232 23.25 -28.70 -0.30
N ALA A 233 22.73 -27.49 -0.12
CA ALA A 233 21.66 -27.24 0.83
C ALA A 233 20.30 -27.69 0.26
N ALA A 234 19.46 -28.31 1.09
CA ALA A 234 18.13 -28.72 0.73
C ALA A 234 17.10 -28.22 1.78
N THR A 235 15.94 -27.74 1.31
CA THR A 235 14.86 -27.28 2.19
C THR A 235 13.56 -27.94 1.77
N TYR A 236 12.79 -28.41 2.75
CA TYR A 236 11.48 -29.02 2.54
C TYR A 236 10.40 -28.17 3.20
N TYR A 237 9.45 -27.66 2.41
CA TYR A 237 8.28 -26.95 2.90
C TYR A 237 7.08 -27.90 2.93
N LEU A 238 6.51 -28.10 4.10
CA LEU A 238 5.37 -28.99 4.33
C LEU A 238 4.13 -28.16 4.67
N PHE A 239 3.04 -28.35 3.95
CA PHE A 239 1.82 -27.56 4.13
C PHE A 239 0.64 -28.38 4.68
N ASP A 240 0.63 -29.70 4.51
CA ASP A 240 -0.54 -30.56 4.76
C ASP A 240 -0.31 -31.71 5.75
N GLU A 241 0.88 -31.92 6.27
CA GLU A 241 1.16 -33.02 7.20
C GLU A 241 1.53 -32.43 8.56
N GLY A 242 0.58 -32.48 9.50
CA GLY A 242 0.75 -32.18 10.94
C GLY A 242 0.97 -33.44 11.72
#